data_fa6b27e2f5cece18a90b4139caf7c4b0
#
_entry.id   fa6b27e2f5cece18a90b4139caf7c4b0
#
_cell.length_a   1.000
_cell.length_b   1.000
_cell.length_c   1.000
_cell.angle_alpha   90.00
_cell.angle_beta   90.00
_cell.angle_gamma   90.00
#
_symmetry.space_group_name_H-M   'P 1'
#
loop_
_entity.id
_entity.type
_entity.pdbx_description
1 polymer ?
#
loop_
_entity_poly.entity_id
_entity_poly.type
_entity_poly.pdbx_seq_one_letter_code
_entity_poly.pdbx_strand_id
1 'polypeptide(L)'
;YVNDVPEFISELEDTEFVVNSLFTYQPVVDDKNHDAKLQFILETAPDGMEIDSSGTLYWQTDSSHVNIYDVLIVASDGFDRAVQEFRLFARAGVTILSEPDSIIRVDELFIYQVDVWRQDMDQELTYEMLYKPEGMTLSESGLVEWTPAVTQIDSQNFAIVANYGVAA
;
A
#
# COMPACT_ATOMS: atom_id res chain seq x y z
N TYR A 1 -28.76 0.84 37.23
CA TYR A 1 -27.67 0.48 36.31
C TYR A 1 -27.60 1.63 35.28
N VAL A 2 -26.44 2.21 35.12
CA VAL A 2 -26.18 3.19 34.04
C VAL A 2 -25.28 2.46 33.04
N ASN A 3 -25.73 2.37 31.80
CA ASN A 3 -24.94 1.82 30.71
C ASN A 3 -23.95 2.88 30.24
N ASP A 4 -22.70 2.51 30.03
CA ASP A 4 -21.71 3.32 29.31
C ASP A 4 -21.67 2.87 27.84
N VAL A 5 -21.51 3.83 26.94
CA VAL A 5 -21.45 3.58 25.50
C VAL A 5 -20.07 3.03 25.15
N PRO A 6 -19.96 1.94 24.37
CA PRO A 6 -18.66 1.49 23.86
C PRO A 6 -17.99 2.57 22.99
N GLU A 7 -16.65 2.63 22.98
CA GLU A 7 -15.88 3.60 22.24
C GLU A 7 -14.70 2.93 21.53
N PHE A 8 -14.51 3.19 20.22
CA PHE A 8 -13.29 2.82 19.54
C PHE A 8 -12.15 3.73 20.00
N ILE A 9 -11.15 3.15 20.66
CA ILE A 9 -9.95 3.86 21.11
C ILE A 9 -8.77 3.69 20.17
N SER A 10 -8.85 2.77 19.21
CA SER A 10 -7.95 2.69 18.06
C SER A 10 -8.57 3.42 16.88
N GLU A 11 -7.75 4.11 16.12
CA GLU A 11 -8.13 4.70 14.83
C GLU A 11 -7.36 3.99 13.73
N LEU A 12 -8.05 3.65 12.66
CA LEU A 12 -7.43 3.29 11.40
C LEU A 12 -7.73 4.42 10.41
N GLU A 13 -6.68 5.12 10.00
CA GLU A 13 -6.78 6.09 8.92
C GLU A 13 -7.00 5.38 7.57
N ASP A 14 -7.34 6.15 6.55
CA ASP A 14 -7.38 5.69 5.17
C ASP A 14 -6.05 4.98 4.82
N THR A 15 -6.12 3.70 4.47
CA THR A 15 -4.95 2.82 4.40
C THR A 15 -4.76 2.24 3.01
N GLU A 16 -3.53 2.32 2.50
CA GLU A 16 -3.13 1.64 1.27
C GLU A 16 -2.55 0.27 1.55
N PHE A 17 -2.84 -0.70 0.70
CA PHE A 17 -2.19 -2.01 0.70
C PHE A 17 -2.18 -2.63 -0.70
N VAL A 18 -1.26 -3.58 -0.90
CA VAL A 18 -1.12 -4.29 -2.18
C VAL A 18 -1.99 -5.55 -2.16
N VAL A 19 -2.82 -5.73 -3.20
CA VAL A 19 -3.66 -6.93 -3.36
C VAL A 19 -2.81 -8.21 -3.55
N ASN A 20 -3.44 -9.39 -3.58
CA ASN A 20 -2.82 -10.72 -3.44
C ASN A 20 -2.19 -10.94 -2.06
N SER A 21 -2.69 -10.26 -1.05
CA SER A 21 -2.26 -10.37 0.33
C SER A 21 -3.46 -10.51 1.26
N LEU A 22 -3.18 -10.90 2.49
CA LEU A 22 -4.17 -10.89 3.56
C LEU A 22 -4.12 -9.52 4.26
N PHE A 23 -5.21 -8.76 4.16
CA PHE A 23 -5.42 -7.58 5.00
C PHE A 23 -5.99 -8.02 6.35
N THR A 24 -5.45 -7.50 7.44
CA THR A 24 -5.96 -7.73 8.79
C THR A 24 -5.94 -6.44 9.59
N TYR A 25 -6.99 -6.21 10.37
CA TYR A 25 -7.06 -5.10 11.31
C TYR A 25 -7.83 -5.53 12.55
N GLN A 26 -7.30 -5.24 13.73
CA GLN A 26 -7.97 -5.48 15.00
C GLN A 26 -8.21 -4.15 15.72
N PRO A 27 -9.44 -3.64 15.73
CA PRO A 27 -9.80 -2.45 16.49
C PRO A 27 -9.72 -2.73 17.99
N VAL A 28 -9.41 -1.68 18.74
CA VAL A 28 -9.50 -1.69 20.20
C VAL A 28 -10.72 -0.89 20.60
N VAL A 29 -11.61 -1.51 21.36
CA VAL A 29 -12.84 -0.89 21.89
C VAL A 29 -12.77 -0.90 23.40
N ASP A 30 -13.02 0.25 24.01
CA ASP A 30 -13.20 0.40 25.45
C ASP A 30 -14.70 0.43 25.78
N ASP A 31 -15.07 -0.32 26.82
CA ASP A 31 -16.40 -0.28 27.40
C ASP A 31 -16.22 -0.37 28.92
N LYS A 32 -16.61 0.71 29.61
CA LYS A 32 -16.48 0.78 31.08
C LYS A 32 -17.35 -0.24 31.80
N ASN A 33 -18.34 -0.79 31.14
CA ASN A 33 -19.15 -1.90 31.62
C ASN A 33 -18.43 -3.23 31.36
N HIS A 34 -17.37 -3.53 32.10
CA HIS A 34 -16.48 -4.67 31.92
C HIS A 34 -17.15 -6.06 31.80
N ASP A 35 -18.44 -6.17 32.14
CA ASP A 35 -19.23 -7.40 32.00
C ASP A 35 -20.01 -7.48 30.68
N ALA A 36 -20.02 -6.40 29.87
CA ALA A 36 -20.70 -6.36 28.59
C ALA A 36 -19.94 -7.21 27.54
N LYS A 37 -20.69 -8.07 26.88
CA LYS A 37 -20.15 -8.80 25.70
C LYS A 37 -20.33 -7.92 24.48
N LEU A 38 -19.23 -7.35 23.98
CA LEU A 38 -19.22 -6.64 22.72
C LEU A 38 -19.54 -7.59 21.56
N GLN A 39 -20.40 -7.13 20.68
CA GLN A 39 -20.70 -7.74 19.40
C GLN A 39 -20.19 -6.83 18.29
N PHE A 40 -19.48 -7.42 17.35
CA PHE A 40 -18.92 -6.71 16.21
C PHE A 40 -19.72 -7.04 14.95
N ILE A 41 -20.04 -6.01 14.17
CA ILE A 41 -20.81 -6.11 12.93
C ILE A 41 -20.07 -5.33 11.87
N LEU A 42 -19.95 -5.91 10.69
CA LEU A 42 -19.40 -5.29 9.50
C LEU A 42 -20.59 -4.79 8.65
N GLU A 43 -20.93 -3.48 8.79
CA GLU A 43 -22.10 -2.91 8.10
C GLU A 43 -21.81 -2.55 6.64
N THR A 44 -20.58 -2.09 6.36
CA THR A 44 -20.11 -1.82 5.00
C THR A 44 -18.74 -2.43 4.82
N ALA A 45 -18.56 -3.20 3.76
CA ALA A 45 -17.28 -3.83 3.45
C ALA A 45 -17.22 -4.33 2.00
N PRO A 46 -16.00 -4.54 1.46
CA PRO A 46 -15.83 -5.28 0.22
C PRO A 46 -16.28 -6.74 0.34
N ASP A 47 -16.65 -7.33 -0.79
CA ASP A 47 -16.97 -8.75 -0.86
C ASP A 47 -15.80 -9.62 -0.35
N GLY A 48 -16.12 -10.60 0.49
CA GLY A 48 -15.15 -11.53 1.05
C GLY A 48 -14.38 -11.01 2.27
N MET A 49 -14.65 -9.79 2.75
CA MET A 49 -14.13 -9.33 4.05
C MET A 49 -15.00 -9.89 5.17
N GLU A 50 -14.35 -10.39 6.21
CA GLU A 50 -15.01 -11.00 7.38
C GLU A 50 -14.56 -10.30 8.66
N ILE A 51 -15.41 -10.36 9.69
CA ILE A 51 -15.10 -9.91 11.04
C ILE A 51 -15.36 -11.06 12.03
N ASP A 52 -14.43 -11.30 12.93
CA ASP A 52 -14.62 -12.34 13.94
C ASP A 52 -15.25 -11.79 15.23
N SER A 53 -15.49 -12.70 16.19
CA SER A 53 -16.10 -12.35 17.47
C SER A 53 -15.23 -11.46 18.37
N SER A 54 -13.94 -11.32 18.08
CA SER A 54 -13.03 -10.38 18.75
C SER A 54 -12.99 -9.00 18.08
N GLY A 55 -13.69 -8.82 16.94
CA GLY A 55 -13.67 -7.62 16.14
C GLY A 55 -12.53 -7.56 15.13
N THR A 56 -11.75 -8.64 14.96
CA THR A 56 -10.68 -8.66 13.99
C THR A 56 -11.23 -8.81 12.58
N LEU A 57 -10.82 -7.91 11.68
CA LEU A 57 -11.10 -7.99 10.26
C LEU A 57 -10.08 -8.88 9.56
N TYR A 58 -10.57 -9.65 8.60
CA TYR A 58 -9.78 -10.47 7.68
C TYR A 58 -10.29 -10.29 6.27
N TRP A 59 -9.39 -10.04 5.33
CA TRP A 59 -9.75 -9.96 3.93
C TRP A 59 -8.62 -10.51 3.05
N GLN A 60 -8.83 -11.70 2.49
CA GLN A 60 -7.92 -12.28 1.52
C GLN A 60 -8.21 -11.69 0.15
N THR A 61 -7.26 -10.95 -0.40
CA THR A 61 -7.42 -10.26 -1.68
C THR A 61 -6.71 -10.96 -2.82
N ASP A 62 -7.20 -10.72 -4.03
CA ASP A 62 -6.60 -11.08 -5.31
C ASP A 62 -6.59 -9.87 -6.26
N SER A 63 -6.14 -10.07 -7.51
CA SER A 63 -6.01 -9.00 -8.50
C SER A 63 -7.32 -8.31 -8.90
N SER A 64 -8.47 -8.95 -8.69
CA SER A 64 -9.78 -8.35 -9.00
C SER A 64 -10.21 -7.30 -7.99
N HIS A 65 -9.52 -7.24 -6.84
CA HIS A 65 -9.83 -6.32 -5.75
C HIS A 65 -9.12 -4.97 -5.83
N VAL A 66 -8.50 -4.63 -6.97
CA VAL A 66 -7.89 -3.29 -7.16
C VAL A 66 -8.99 -2.24 -7.23
N ASN A 67 -9.20 -1.50 -6.15
CA ASN A 67 -10.23 -0.47 -6.03
C ASN A 67 -10.08 0.31 -4.72
N ILE A 68 -11.00 1.26 -4.49
CA ILE A 68 -11.18 1.95 -3.21
C ILE A 68 -12.45 1.39 -2.57
N TYR A 69 -12.37 1.05 -1.29
CA TYR A 69 -13.47 0.46 -0.54
C TYR A 69 -13.73 1.23 0.75
N ASP A 70 -15.00 1.54 1.00
CA ASP A 70 -15.44 2.05 2.30
C ASP A 70 -15.68 0.86 3.23
N VAL A 71 -15.21 0.98 4.48
CA VAL A 71 -15.41 -0.01 5.52
C VAL A 71 -16.04 0.65 6.73
N LEU A 72 -17.10 0.05 7.24
CA LEU A 72 -17.80 0.52 8.44
C LEU A 72 -17.99 -0.64 9.42
N ILE A 73 -17.37 -0.49 10.59
CA ILE A 73 -17.43 -1.44 11.70
C ILE A 73 -18.33 -0.86 12.79
N VAL A 74 -19.17 -1.69 13.37
CA VAL A 74 -19.99 -1.37 14.53
C VAL A 74 -19.58 -2.29 15.69
N ALA A 75 -19.36 -1.69 16.86
CA ALA A 75 -19.27 -2.41 18.12
C ALA A 75 -20.52 -2.10 18.97
N SER A 76 -21.18 -3.12 19.52
CA SER A 76 -22.38 -2.98 20.35
C SER A 76 -22.30 -3.85 21.60
N ASP A 77 -22.74 -3.30 22.72
CA ASP A 77 -22.91 -3.98 23.99
C ASP A 77 -24.33 -4.57 24.17
N GLY A 78 -25.19 -4.39 23.14
CA GLY A 78 -26.60 -4.79 23.15
C GLY A 78 -27.57 -3.68 23.54
N PHE A 79 -27.08 -2.53 24.03
CA PHE A 79 -27.86 -1.34 24.38
C PHE A 79 -27.47 -0.13 23.53
N ASP A 80 -26.17 0.11 23.42
CA ASP A 80 -25.59 1.20 22.66
C ASP A 80 -24.62 0.66 21.59
N ARG A 81 -24.16 1.55 20.71
CA ARG A 81 -23.25 1.21 19.61
C ARG A 81 -22.24 2.30 19.33
N ALA A 82 -21.02 1.89 19.03
CA ALA A 82 -19.97 2.72 18.47
C ALA A 82 -19.72 2.36 17.00
N VAL A 83 -19.24 3.31 16.24
CA VAL A 83 -18.97 3.15 14.79
C VAL A 83 -17.55 3.61 14.48
N GLN A 84 -16.85 2.85 13.66
CA GLN A 84 -15.57 3.25 13.06
C GLN A 84 -15.68 3.10 11.54
N GLU A 85 -15.27 4.14 10.80
CA GLU A 85 -15.30 4.20 9.35
C GLU A 85 -13.92 4.56 8.82
N PHE A 86 -13.49 3.91 7.75
CA PHE A 86 -12.23 4.18 7.04
C PHE A 86 -12.30 3.67 5.60
N ARG A 87 -11.35 4.12 4.76
CA ARG A 87 -11.22 3.64 3.39
C ARG A 87 -9.97 2.79 3.21
N LEU A 88 -10.10 1.76 2.38
CA LEU A 88 -9.01 0.90 1.94
C LEU A 88 -8.71 1.18 0.47
N PHE A 89 -7.48 1.54 0.17
CA PHE A 89 -6.97 1.72 -1.18
C PHE A 89 -6.21 0.46 -1.58
N ALA A 90 -6.91 -0.51 -2.15
CA ALA A 90 -6.36 -1.75 -2.64
C ALA A 90 -5.68 -1.52 -4.00
N ARG A 91 -4.36 -1.64 -4.05
CA ARG A 91 -3.55 -1.34 -5.23
C ARG A 91 -2.91 -2.58 -5.81
N ALA A 92 -2.67 -2.55 -7.11
CA ALA A 92 -1.90 -3.61 -7.76
C ALA A 92 -0.40 -3.50 -7.40
N GLY A 93 0.29 -4.63 -7.39
CA GLY A 93 1.72 -4.69 -7.13
C GLY A 93 2.57 -4.41 -8.37
N VAL A 94 3.76 -3.85 -8.15
CA VAL A 94 4.82 -3.69 -9.15
C VAL A 94 6.16 -4.12 -8.56
N THR A 95 6.99 -4.78 -9.36
CA THR A 95 8.34 -5.22 -8.94
C THR A 95 9.33 -4.99 -10.09
N ILE A 96 10.44 -4.33 -9.80
CA ILE A 96 11.55 -4.20 -10.74
C ILE A 96 12.28 -5.55 -10.80
N LEU A 97 12.41 -6.11 -12.00
CA LEU A 97 13.04 -7.41 -12.26
C LEU A 97 14.48 -7.28 -12.78
N SER A 98 14.81 -6.15 -13.40
CA SER A 98 16.11 -5.92 -14.01
C SER A 98 17.13 -5.38 -13.00
N GLU A 99 18.39 -5.68 -13.21
CA GLU A 99 19.52 -5.13 -12.49
C GLU A 99 20.45 -4.40 -13.47
N PRO A 100 20.95 -3.20 -13.13
CA PRO A 100 21.88 -2.49 -13.99
C PRO A 100 23.28 -3.10 -13.93
N ASP A 101 24.07 -2.90 -14.99
CA ASP A 101 25.48 -3.20 -14.95
C ASP A 101 26.18 -2.44 -13.83
N SER A 102 26.99 -3.13 -13.04
CA SER A 102 27.67 -2.56 -11.88
C SER A 102 29.04 -1.95 -12.20
N ILE A 103 29.58 -2.14 -13.40
CA ILE A 103 30.87 -1.63 -13.85
C ILE A 103 30.68 -0.90 -15.18
N ILE A 104 30.93 0.41 -15.14
CA ILE A 104 30.79 1.30 -16.29
C ILE A 104 32.11 2.04 -16.48
N ARG A 105 32.47 2.33 -17.76
CA ARG A 105 33.65 3.14 -18.06
C ARG A 105 33.27 4.59 -18.27
N VAL A 106 34.17 5.47 -17.85
CA VAL A 106 34.05 6.90 -18.13
C VAL A 106 34.04 7.16 -19.64
N ASP A 107 33.35 8.20 -20.06
CA ASP A 107 33.16 8.61 -21.45
C ASP A 107 32.47 7.55 -22.35
N GLU A 108 31.98 6.42 -21.79
CA GLU A 108 31.14 5.45 -22.49
C GLU A 108 29.68 5.62 -22.10
N LEU A 109 28.77 5.49 -23.06
CA LEU A 109 27.35 5.59 -22.81
C LEU A 109 26.86 4.32 -22.07
N PHE A 110 26.37 4.53 -20.85
CA PHE A 110 25.63 3.54 -20.08
C PHE A 110 24.15 3.61 -20.45
N ILE A 111 23.57 2.46 -20.73
CA ILE A 111 22.14 2.30 -20.99
C ILE A 111 21.61 1.21 -20.09
N TYR A 112 20.52 1.48 -19.38
CA TYR A 112 19.81 0.52 -18.56
C TYR A 112 18.30 0.67 -18.77
N GLN A 113 17.66 -0.37 -19.28
CA GLN A 113 16.21 -0.45 -19.36
C GLN A 113 15.65 -1.08 -18.08
N VAL A 114 14.84 -0.33 -17.37
CA VAL A 114 14.11 -0.87 -16.22
C VAL A 114 13.04 -1.83 -16.72
N ASP A 115 13.17 -3.09 -16.37
CA ASP A 115 12.17 -4.12 -16.64
C ASP A 115 11.36 -4.37 -15.36
N VAL A 116 10.03 -4.38 -15.48
CA VAL A 116 9.11 -4.51 -14.35
C VAL A 116 8.08 -5.60 -14.59
N TRP A 117 7.88 -6.41 -13.59
CA TRP A 117 6.65 -7.17 -13.46
C TRP A 117 5.57 -6.29 -12.85
N ARG A 118 4.39 -6.32 -13.44
CA ARG A 118 3.20 -5.66 -12.92
C ARG A 118 2.00 -6.60 -13.01
N GLN A 119 1.13 -6.47 -12.04
CA GLN A 119 -0.01 -7.35 -11.88
C GLN A 119 -1.10 -7.09 -12.93
N ASP A 120 -1.26 -5.83 -13.33
CA ASP A 120 -2.24 -5.40 -14.32
C ASP A 120 -1.54 -4.61 -15.42
N MET A 121 -1.67 -5.04 -16.67
CA MET A 121 -0.99 -4.43 -17.83
C MET A 121 -1.72 -3.18 -18.36
N ASP A 122 -2.97 -2.98 -17.97
CA ASP A 122 -3.80 -1.87 -18.45
C ASP A 122 -3.61 -0.57 -17.63
N GLN A 123 -2.97 -0.67 -16.47
CA GLN A 123 -2.65 0.49 -15.65
C GLN A 123 -1.39 1.21 -16.16
N GLU A 124 -1.37 2.53 -15.99
CA GLU A 124 -0.21 3.35 -16.34
C GLU A 124 0.94 3.06 -15.37
N LEU A 125 2.13 2.86 -15.95
CA LEU A 125 3.39 2.69 -15.23
C LEU A 125 4.20 3.98 -15.36
N THR A 126 4.58 4.55 -14.24
CA THR A 126 5.45 5.73 -14.19
C THR A 126 6.72 5.44 -13.43
N TYR A 127 7.80 6.15 -13.79
CA TYR A 127 9.10 5.98 -13.17
C TYR A 127 9.58 7.30 -12.58
N GLU A 128 10.19 7.21 -11.41
CA GLU A 128 10.81 8.33 -10.73
C GLU A 128 12.23 7.98 -10.31
N MET A 129 13.14 8.93 -10.40
CA MET A 129 14.50 8.78 -9.92
C MET A 129 14.70 9.61 -8.65
N LEU A 130 14.80 8.92 -7.50
CA LEU A 130 14.88 9.56 -6.18
C LEU A 130 16.19 10.33 -5.99
N TYR A 131 17.30 9.74 -6.45
CA TYR A 131 18.62 10.36 -6.50
C TYR A 131 19.43 9.74 -7.63
N LYS A 132 20.38 10.50 -8.16
CA LYS A 132 21.17 10.11 -9.32
C LYS A 132 22.50 10.89 -9.41
N PRO A 133 23.51 10.36 -10.12
CA PRO A 133 24.68 11.12 -10.51
C PRO A 133 24.32 12.27 -11.46
N GLU A 134 25.16 13.30 -11.48
CA GLU A 134 25.01 14.37 -12.45
C GLU A 134 25.10 13.84 -13.89
N GLY A 135 24.21 14.32 -14.75
CA GLY A 135 24.12 13.94 -16.15
C GLY A 135 23.32 12.66 -16.42
N MET A 136 22.92 11.88 -15.40
CA MET A 136 22.05 10.72 -15.59
C MET A 136 20.62 11.16 -15.85
N THR A 137 19.96 10.49 -16.79
CA THR A 137 18.54 10.74 -17.16
C THR A 137 17.70 9.48 -17.05
N LEU A 138 16.40 9.67 -16.87
CA LEU A 138 15.39 8.62 -16.88
C LEU A 138 14.25 9.08 -17.76
N SER A 139 13.87 8.25 -18.73
CA SER A 139 12.71 8.51 -19.59
C SER A 139 11.41 8.02 -18.97
N GLU A 140 10.27 8.47 -19.53
CA GLU A 140 8.93 7.98 -19.16
C GLU A 140 8.76 6.47 -19.41
N SER A 141 9.55 5.89 -20.32
CA SER A 141 9.53 4.46 -20.60
C SER A 141 10.45 3.63 -19.70
N GLY A 142 11.09 4.24 -18.69
CA GLY A 142 12.02 3.56 -17.79
C GLY A 142 13.42 3.33 -18.36
N LEU A 143 13.81 4.07 -19.42
CA LEU A 143 15.17 4.02 -19.97
C LEU A 143 16.06 4.98 -19.21
N VAL A 144 17.14 4.45 -18.62
CA VAL A 144 18.21 5.21 -17.97
C VAL A 144 19.35 5.37 -18.96
N GLU A 145 19.83 6.60 -19.13
CA GLU A 145 21.00 6.93 -19.92
C GLU A 145 21.96 7.80 -19.13
N TRP A 146 23.25 7.48 -19.23
CA TRP A 146 24.30 8.23 -18.55
C TRP A 146 25.65 8.03 -19.22
N THR A 147 26.39 9.12 -19.38
CA THR A 147 27.81 9.06 -19.79
C THR A 147 28.64 9.67 -18.65
N PRO A 148 29.29 8.82 -17.81
CA PRO A 148 30.06 9.29 -16.67
C PRO A 148 31.26 10.11 -17.12
N ALA A 149 31.45 11.29 -16.54
CA ALA A 149 32.68 12.10 -16.75
C ALA A 149 33.84 11.53 -15.97
N VAL A 150 35.06 11.89 -16.38
CA VAL A 150 36.32 11.51 -15.67
C VAL A 150 36.36 11.97 -14.20
N THR A 151 35.57 12.97 -13.83
CA THR A 151 35.45 13.45 -12.44
C THR A 151 34.52 12.56 -11.59
N GLN A 152 33.83 11.62 -12.19
CA GLN A 152 32.88 10.70 -11.57
C GLN A 152 33.43 9.28 -11.42
N ILE A 153 34.78 9.17 -11.37
CA ILE A 153 35.48 7.92 -11.09
C ILE A 153 35.28 7.61 -9.63
N ASP A 154 34.50 6.64 -9.30
CA ASP A 154 34.23 6.02 -8.00
C ASP A 154 32.84 5.43 -8.00
N SER A 155 32.42 4.86 -6.88
CA SER A 155 31.05 4.33 -6.73
C SER A 155 30.02 5.44 -6.87
N GLN A 156 29.12 5.28 -7.83
CA GLN A 156 27.99 6.15 -8.03
C GLN A 156 26.70 5.38 -7.70
N ASN A 157 25.76 6.04 -7.03
CA ASN A 157 24.50 5.43 -6.65
C ASN A 157 23.33 6.18 -7.30
N PHE A 158 22.31 5.43 -7.66
CA PHE A 158 21.01 5.97 -8.06
C PHE A 158 19.90 5.07 -7.53
N ALA A 159 18.70 5.59 -7.43
CA ALA A 159 17.54 4.81 -7.07
C ALA A 159 16.35 5.18 -7.95
N ILE A 160 15.64 4.15 -8.42
CA ILE A 160 14.45 4.26 -9.26
C ILE A 160 13.28 3.67 -8.50
N VAL A 161 12.16 4.37 -8.57
CA VAL A 161 10.85 3.89 -8.15
C VAL A 161 10.00 3.71 -9.39
N ALA A 162 9.38 2.55 -9.51
CA ALA A 162 8.31 2.30 -10.47
C ALA A 162 6.97 2.42 -9.73
N ASN A 163 6.13 3.35 -10.16
CA ASN A 163 4.80 3.56 -9.62
C ASN A 163 3.75 3.02 -10.59
N TYR A 164 2.67 2.50 -10.04
CA TYR A 164 1.67 1.76 -10.75
C TYR A 164 0.27 2.15 -10.26
N GLY A 165 -0.63 2.47 -11.21
CA GLY A 165 -1.96 2.96 -10.91
C GLY A 165 -2.07 4.47 -10.89
N VAL A 166 -3.26 4.99 -10.61
CA VAL A 166 -3.56 6.43 -10.69
C VAL A 166 -2.68 7.19 -9.70
N ALA A 167 -1.91 8.14 -10.21
CA ALA A 167 -1.32 9.17 -9.37
C ALA A 167 -2.45 9.89 -8.63
N ALA A 168 -2.31 10.00 -7.31
CA ALA A 168 -3.30 10.64 -6.44
C ALA A 168 -3.46 12.13 -6.76
#